data_fc131db6cee6f10f833fcb0254c190fb
#
_entry.id   fc131db6cee6f10f833fcb0254c190fb
#
_cell.length_a   1.000
_cell.length_b   1.000
_cell.length_c   1.000
_cell.angle_alpha   90.00
_cell.angle_beta   90.00
_cell.angle_gamma   90.00
#
_symmetry.space_group_name_H-M   'P 1'
#
loop_
_entity.id
_entity.type
_entity.pdbx_description
1 polymer ?
#
loop_
_entity_poly.entity_id
_entity_poly.type
_entity_poly.pdbx_seq_one_letter_code
_entity_poly.pdbx_strand_id
1 'polypeptide(L)'
;MREKILAVIEKNSRIDIHDLAILLGESEVAVANEIAEMEKEHIICGYHTLINWDNTSEEKVVALIEVKVTPQRGMGFDKIAERIYQYSEVNAVYLMSGAFDFTVFIEGKTMRQVAQFVSDKLAPLDSVLSTATHFVLKKYKDHGTVLCDEVQDERMLITPVSYTHLRAHET
;
A
#
# COMPACT_ATOMS: atom_id res chain seq x y z
N MET A 1 14.54 15.57 -17.28
CA MET A 1 13.50 16.27 -16.48
C MET A 1 12.48 15.30 -15.90
N ARG A 2 11.83 14.41 -16.68
CA ARG A 2 10.79 13.47 -16.26
C ARG A 2 11.12 12.69 -15.00
N GLU A 3 12.23 11.94 -14.98
CA GLU A 3 12.62 11.12 -13.82
C GLU A 3 12.79 11.92 -12.53
N LYS A 4 13.29 13.16 -12.63
CA LYS A 4 13.42 14.05 -11.46
C LYS A 4 12.06 14.49 -10.93
N ILE A 5 11.13 14.86 -11.83
CA ILE A 5 9.75 15.17 -11.45
C ILE A 5 9.11 13.96 -10.76
N LEU A 6 9.17 12.80 -11.38
CA LEU A 6 8.58 11.57 -10.84
C LEU A 6 9.14 11.22 -9.46
N ALA A 7 10.46 11.32 -9.25
CA ALA A 7 11.10 11.05 -7.97
C ALA A 7 10.64 11.98 -6.83
N VAL A 8 10.23 13.21 -7.16
CA VAL A 8 9.69 14.15 -6.16
C VAL A 8 8.22 13.90 -5.91
N ILE A 9 7.40 13.79 -6.97
CA ILE A 9 5.94 13.61 -6.81
C ILE A 9 5.56 12.24 -6.23
N GLU A 10 6.38 11.20 -6.45
CA GLU A 10 6.21 9.90 -5.81
C GLU A 10 6.23 10.00 -4.27
N LYS A 11 7.06 10.88 -3.73
CA LYS A 11 7.18 11.10 -2.28
C LYS A 11 6.21 12.14 -1.74
N ASN A 12 5.90 13.15 -2.55
CA ASN A 12 5.01 14.25 -2.18
C ASN A 12 4.17 14.69 -3.37
N SER A 13 3.06 14.01 -3.59
CA SER A 13 2.12 14.34 -4.68
C SER A 13 1.39 15.68 -4.49
N ARG A 14 1.52 16.35 -3.31
CA ARG A 14 0.92 17.64 -3.01
C ARG A 14 1.85 18.83 -3.25
N ILE A 15 3.08 18.61 -3.71
CA ILE A 15 3.98 19.70 -4.06
C ILE A 15 3.35 20.54 -5.18
N ASP A 16 3.35 21.86 -5.05
CA ASP A 16 2.86 22.71 -6.11
C ASP A 16 3.91 22.86 -7.23
N ILE A 17 3.45 23.33 -8.39
CA ILE A 17 4.30 23.46 -9.58
C ILE A 17 5.40 24.49 -9.37
N HIS A 18 5.14 25.54 -8.61
CA HIS A 18 6.11 26.59 -8.32
C HIS A 18 7.29 26.04 -7.50
N ASP A 19 6.99 25.36 -6.39
CA ASP A 19 8.02 24.74 -5.53
C ASP A 19 8.80 23.66 -6.27
N LEU A 20 8.10 22.86 -7.09
CA LEU A 20 8.73 21.82 -7.89
C LEU A 20 9.68 22.41 -8.94
N ALA A 21 9.28 23.50 -9.60
CA ALA A 21 10.11 24.21 -10.58
C ALA A 21 11.37 24.80 -9.93
N ILE A 22 11.25 25.42 -8.76
CA ILE A 22 12.39 25.92 -7.97
C ILE A 22 13.35 24.78 -7.61
N LEU A 23 12.80 23.67 -7.11
CA LEU A 23 13.60 22.51 -6.72
C LEU A 23 14.41 21.91 -7.87
N LEU A 24 13.84 21.94 -9.08
CA LEU A 24 14.45 21.38 -10.28
C LEU A 24 15.33 22.38 -11.06
N GLY A 25 15.22 23.66 -10.74
CA GLY A 25 15.89 24.75 -11.48
C GLY A 25 15.31 24.96 -12.88
N GLU A 26 14.01 24.71 -13.06
CA GLU A 26 13.29 24.78 -14.34
C GLU A 26 12.18 25.84 -14.28
N SER A 27 11.57 26.18 -15.42
CA SER A 27 10.42 27.07 -15.42
C SER A 27 9.14 26.31 -15.05
N GLU A 28 8.19 26.99 -14.37
CA GLU A 28 6.88 26.42 -14.03
C GLU A 28 6.14 25.88 -15.26
N VAL A 29 6.22 26.62 -16.38
CA VAL A 29 5.58 26.24 -17.64
C VAL A 29 6.17 24.93 -18.18
N ALA A 30 7.50 24.77 -18.12
CA ALA A 30 8.15 23.55 -18.59
C ALA A 30 7.77 22.36 -17.70
N VAL A 31 7.75 22.52 -16.38
CA VAL A 31 7.35 21.47 -15.44
C VAL A 31 5.89 21.10 -15.62
N ALA A 32 4.99 22.08 -15.73
CA ALA A 32 3.56 21.84 -15.94
C ALA A 32 3.28 21.08 -17.23
N ASN A 33 3.91 21.47 -18.33
CA ASN A 33 3.75 20.79 -19.62
C ASN A 33 4.25 19.34 -19.56
N GLU A 34 5.38 19.11 -18.91
CA GLU A 34 5.96 17.79 -18.78
C GLU A 34 5.08 16.85 -17.94
N ILE A 35 4.49 17.36 -16.86
CA ILE A 35 3.50 16.59 -16.05
C ILE A 35 2.28 16.26 -16.90
N ALA A 36 1.71 17.23 -17.61
CA ALA A 36 0.54 17.02 -18.46
C ALA A 36 0.81 15.99 -19.58
N GLU A 37 2.00 15.98 -20.16
CA GLU A 37 2.39 14.95 -21.12
C GLU A 37 2.52 13.57 -20.49
N MET A 38 3.14 13.46 -19.31
CA MET A 38 3.25 12.20 -18.57
C MET A 38 1.89 11.65 -18.15
N GLU A 39 0.93 12.49 -17.79
CA GLU A 39 -0.45 12.08 -17.53
C GLU A 39 -1.13 11.56 -18.81
N LYS A 40 -0.97 12.24 -19.92
CA LYS A 40 -1.51 11.81 -21.23
C LYS A 40 -0.89 10.50 -21.73
N GLU A 41 0.38 10.29 -21.46
CA GLU A 41 1.11 9.07 -21.80
C GLU A 41 0.85 7.92 -20.80
N HIS A 42 0.02 8.14 -19.77
CA HIS A 42 -0.25 7.19 -18.68
C HIS A 42 1.01 6.75 -17.90
N ILE A 43 2.04 7.60 -17.86
CA ILE A 43 3.17 7.44 -16.96
C ILE A 43 2.73 7.82 -15.54
N ILE A 44 2.02 8.93 -15.41
CA ILE A 44 1.32 9.30 -14.17
C ILE A 44 -0.13 8.85 -14.33
N CYS A 45 -0.52 7.81 -13.60
CA CYS A 45 -1.85 7.23 -13.69
C CYS A 45 -2.82 7.80 -12.65
N GLY A 46 -2.33 8.53 -11.65
CA GLY A 46 -3.16 9.12 -10.60
C GLY A 46 -2.34 9.57 -9.40
N TYR A 47 -3.01 10.31 -8.52
CA TYR A 47 -2.45 10.82 -7.27
C TYR A 47 -3.28 10.27 -6.11
N HIS A 48 -2.65 9.51 -5.24
CA HIS A 48 -3.35 8.86 -4.13
C HIS A 48 -2.85 9.39 -2.80
N THR A 49 -3.78 9.57 -1.87
CA THR A 49 -3.46 9.92 -0.49
C THR A 49 -3.38 8.67 0.36
N LEU A 50 -2.27 8.48 1.06
CA LEU A 50 -2.15 7.45 2.07
C LEU A 50 -2.88 7.88 3.34
N ILE A 51 -3.86 7.09 3.78
CA ILE A 51 -4.67 7.38 4.96
C ILE A 51 -4.53 6.24 5.96
N ASN A 52 -4.20 6.59 7.20
CA ASN A 52 -4.28 5.66 8.31
C ASN A 52 -5.72 5.59 8.82
N TRP A 53 -6.48 4.63 8.29
CA TRP A 53 -7.88 4.43 8.64
C TRP A 53 -8.09 3.97 10.08
N ASP A 54 -7.07 3.35 10.70
CA ASP A 54 -7.14 2.91 12.10
C ASP A 54 -7.29 4.09 13.07
N ASN A 55 -6.88 5.30 12.63
CA ASN A 55 -7.04 6.55 13.40
C ASN A 55 -8.34 7.30 13.07
N THR A 56 -9.28 6.67 12.39
CA THR A 56 -10.59 7.24 12.05
C THR A 56 -11.72 6.43 12.67
N SER A 57 -12.93 6.95 12.59
CA SER A 57 -14.14 6.23 13.04
C SER A 57 -14.67 5.23 12.01
N GLU A 58 -14.07 5.16 10.83
CA GLU A 58 -14.49 4.23 9.78
C GLU A 58 -13.69 2.93 9.88
N GLU A 59 -14.40 1.82 10.01
CA GLU A 59 -13.80 0.49 9.91
C GLU A 59 -13.63 0.10 8.45
N LYS A 60 -12.39 -0.25 8.08
CA LYS A 60 -12.06 -0.83 6.77
C LYS A 60 -11.36 -2.16 6.94
N VAL A 61 -11.87 -3.16 6.28
CA VAL A 61 -11.25 -4.48 6.20
C VAL A 61 -10.55 -4.62 4.87
N VAL A 62 -9.25 -4.83 4.91
CA VAL A 62 -8.42 -5.09 3.74
C VAL A 62 -8.10 -6.58 3.68
N ALA A 63 -8.25 -7.16 2.52
CA ALA A 63 -7.86 -8.55 2.30
C ALA A 63 -6.97 -8.68 1.07
N LEU A 64 -6.02 -9.60 1.19
CA LEU A 64 -5.21 -10.13 0.11
C LEU A 64 -5.76 -11.50 -0.25
N ILE A 65 -6.08 -11.70 -1.53
CA ILE A 65 -6.62 -12.96 -2.03
C ILE A 65 -5.63 -13.54 -3.03
N GLU A 66 -5.11 -14.70 -2.70
CA GLU A 66 -4.36 -15.52 -3.65
C GLU A 66 -5.34 -16.24 -4.57
N VAL A 67 -5.13 -16.15 -5.86
CA VAL A 67 -5.96 -16.79 -6.88
C VAL A 67 -5.11 -17.68 -7.76
N LYS A 68 -5.47 -18.93 -7.83
CA LYS A 68 -4.88 -19.89 -8.74
C LYS A 68 -5.81 -20.10 -9.92
N VAL A 69 -5.29 -20.00 -11.13
CA VAL A 69 -6.09 -20.09 -12.36
C VAL A 69 -5.52 -21.11 -13.34
N THR A 70 -6.37 -21.62 -14.21
CA THR A 70 -5.93 -22.35 -15.42
C THR A 70 -6.29 -21.51 -16.63
N PRO A 71 -5.31 -20.96 -17.35
CA PRO A 71 -5.57 -20.28 -18.61
C PRO A 71 -6.18 -21.25 -19.61
N GLN A 72 -7.32 -20.87 -20.18
CA GLN A 72 -7.97 -21.63 -21.24
C GLN A 72 -7.43 -21.17 -22.61
N ARG A 73 -7.57 -22.01 -23.63
CA ARG A 73 -7.19 -21.65 -25.02
C ARG A 73 -7.91 -20.37 -25.45
N GLY A 74 -7.14 -19.35 -25.84
CA GLY A 74 -7.67 -18.05 -26.26
C GLY A 74 -8.01 -17.09 -25.13
N MET A 75 -7.85 -17.48 -23.87
CA MET A 75 -8.06 -16.63 -22.69
C MET A 75 -6.80 -16.67 -21.82
N GLY A 76 -5.84 -15.78 -22.16
CA GLY A 76 -4.61 -15.60 -21.38
C GLY A 76 -4.85 -14.96 -20.01
N PHE A 77 -3.80 -14.83 -19.23
CA PHE A 77 -3.84 -14.17 -17.91
C PHE A 77 -4.43 -12.77 -17.98
N ASP A 78 -4.14 -11.99 -19.02
CA ASP A 78 -4.62 -10.61 -19.16
C ASP A 78 -6.15 -10.53 -19.17
N LYS A 79 -6.84 -11.42 -19.87
CA LYS A 79 -8.32 -11.43 -19.90
C LYS A 79 -8.93 -11.87 -18.57
N ILE A 80 -8.24 -12.71 -17.82
CA ILE A 80 -8.67 -13.11 -16.48
C ILE A 80 -8.49 -11.92 -15.53
N ALA A 81 -7.34 -11.24 -15.59
CA ALA A 81 -7.08 -10.03 -14.83
C ALA A 81 -8.12 -8.94 -15.12
N GLU A 82 -8.46 -8.73 -16.41
CA GLU A 82 -9.46 -7.76 -16.84
C GLU A 82 -10.82 -8.01 -16.19
N ARG A 83 -11.27 -9.25 -16.12
CA ARG A 83 -12.53 -9.59 -15.43
C ARG A 83 -12.49 -9.30 -13.94
N ILE A 84 -11.32 -9.53 -13.31
CA ILE A 84 -11.15 -9.32 -11.87
C ILE A 84 -11.10 -7.83 -11.54
N TYR A 85 -10.30 -7.02 -12.26
CA TYR A 85 -10.16 -5.59 -11.92
C TYR A 85 -11.36 -4.73 -12.29
N GLN A 86 -12.33 -5.24 -13.06
CA GLN A 86 -13.58 -4.54 -13.33
C GLN A 86 -14.50 -4.43 -12.11
N TYR A 87 -14.31 -5.26 -11.08
CA TYR A 87 -15.09 -5.15 -9.85
C TYR A 87 -14.64 -3.94 -9.02
N SER A 88 -15.60 -3.13 -8.60
CA SER A 88 -15.35 -1.90 -7.82
C SER A 88 -14.70 -2.14 -6.46
N GLU A 89 -14.85 -3.33 -5.92
CA GLU A 89 -14.26 -3.75 -4.64
C GLU A 89 -12.76 -4.05 -4.77
N VAL A 90 -12.27 -4.21 -6.00
CA VAL A 90 -10.87 -4.57 -6.27
C VAL A 90 -10.02 -3.31 -6.36
N ASN A 91 -9.05 -3.20 -5.45
CA ASN A 91 -8.12 -2.07 -5.41
C ASN A 91 -6.86 -2.34 -6.24
N ALA A 92 -6.40 -3.58 -6.28
CA ALA A 92 -5.23 -3.96 -7.06
C ALA A 92 -5.28 -5.43 -7.48
N VAL A 93 -4.71 -5.72 -8.65
CA VAL A 93 -4.51 -7.07 -9.17
C VAL A 93 -3.09 -7.18 -9.69
N TYR A 94 -2.37 -8.17 -9.22
CA TYR A 94 -1.00 -8.45 -9.66
C TYR A 94 -0.88 -9.87 -10.19
N LEU A 95 -0.23 -10.04 -11.34
CA LEU A 95 0.21 -11.35 -11.81
C LEU A 95 1.49 -11.72 -11.06
N MET A 96 1.51 -12.89 -10.46
CA MET A 96 2.56 -13.35 -9.58
C MET A 96 3.35 -14.50 -10.21
N SER A 97 4.62 -14.58 -9.83
CA SER A 97 5.43 -15.79 -10.05
C SER A 97 5.49 -16.58 -8.74
N GLY A 98 5.11 -17.87 -8.75
CA GLY A 98 5.17 -18.68 -7.53
C GLY A 98 4.05 -19.71 -7.41
N ALA A 99 3.55 -19.92 -6.20
CA ALA A 99 2.57 -20.95 -5.88
C ALA A 99 1.15 -20.66 -6.40
N PHE A 100 0.84 -19.41 -6.67
CA PHE A 100 -0.43 -18.94 -7.21
C PHE A 100 -0.19 -17.91 -8.32
N ASP A 101 -1.22 -17.59 -9.10
CA ASP A 101 -1.07 -16.79 -10.32
C ASP A 101 -1.41 -15.32 -10.12
N PHE A 102 -2.42 -15.01 -9.29
CA PHE A 102 -2.79 -13.63 -9.01
C PHE A 102 -2.87 -13.34 -7.52
N THR A 103 -2.47 -12.13 -7.15
CA THR A 103 -2.82 -11.50 -5.88
C THR A 103 -3.84 -10.41 -6.15
N VAL A 104 -4.98 -10.48 -5.47
CA VAL A 104 -6.05 -9.49 -5.55
C VAL A 104 -6.20 -8.80 -4.20
N PHE A 105 -6.09 -7.47 -4.18
CA PHE A 105 -6.37 -6.66 -3.00
C PHE A 105 -7.77 -6.10 -3.09
N ILE A 106 -8.56 -6.31 -2.05
CA ILE A 106 -9.89 -5.77 -1.94
C ILE A 106 -10.09 -5.05 -0.60
N GLU A 107 -10.98 -4.08 -0.60
CA GLU A 107 -11.45 -3.42 0.61
C GLU A 107 -12.94 -3.64 0.80
N GLY A 108 -13.35 -3.83 2.05
CA GLY A 108 -14.74 -3.93 2.46
C GLY A 108 -14.97 -3.32 3.82
N LYS A 109 -16.23 -3.12 4.20
CA LYS A 109 -16.59 -2.66 5.54
C LYS A 109 -16.53 -3.78 6.59
N THR A 110 -16.71 -5.02 6.16
CA THR A 110 -16.72 -6.18 7.04
C THR A 110 -16.03 -7.39 6.41
N MET A 111 -15.49 -8.29 7.23
CA MET A 111 -14.95 -9.58 6.77
C MET A 111 -16.00 -10.39 5.99
N ARG A 112 -17.27 -10.27 6.36
CA ARG A 112 -18.38 -10.97 5.68
C ARG A 112 -18.55 -10.47 4.25
N GLN A 113 -18.44 -9.16 4.00
CA GLN A 113 -18.51 -8.60 2.64
C GLN A 113 -17.36 -9.11 1.77
N VAL A 114 -16.15 -9.17 2.33
CA VAL A 114 -14.98 -9.72 1.64
C VAL A 114 -15.20 -11.19 1.29
N ALA A 115 -15.62 -12.01 2.25
CA ALA A 115 -15.90 -13.44 2.02
C ALA A 115 -17.00 -13.63 0.98
N GLN A 116 -18.05 -12.80 0.99
CA GLN A 116 -19.14 -12.83 0.03
C GLN A 116 -18.68 -12.45 -1.37
N PHE A 117 -17.82 -11.43 -1.51
CA PHE A 117 -17.19 -11.09 -2.79
C PHE A 117 -16.42 -12.27 -3.39
N VAL A 118 -15.63 -12.96 -2.57
CA VAL A 118 -14.85 -14.13 -3.03
C VAL A 118 -15.77 -15.24 -3.52
N SER A 119 -16.80 -15.59 -2.73
CA SER A 119 -17.71 -16.70 -3.07
C SER A 119 -18.63 -16.38 -4.26
N ASP A 120 -19.08 -15.14 -4.39
CA ASP A 120 -20.10 -14.78 -5.38
C ASP A 120 -19.51 -14.27 -6.70
N LYS A 121 -18.32 -13.66 -6.65
CA LYS A 121 -17.72 -12.99 -7.81
C LYS A 121 -16.42 -13.62 -8.29
N LEU A 122 -15.55 -14.03 -7.38
CA LEU A 122 -14.20 -14.47 -7.73
C LEU A 122 -14.12 -15.99 -7.95
N ALA A 123 -14.58 -16.78 -7.00
CA ALA A 123 -14.54 -18.23 -7.07
C ALA A 123 -15.39 -18.84 -8.21
N PRO A 124 -16.52 -18.25 -8.63
CA PRO A 124 -17.32 -18.77 -9.75
C PRO A 124 -16.73 -18.53 -11.14
N LEU A 125 -15.62 -17.78 -11.26
CA LEU A 125 -14.99 -17.59 -12.58
C LEU A 125 -14.44 -18.93 -13.09
N ASP A 126 -14.83 -19.32 -14.31
CA ASP A 126 -14.49 -20.61 -14.92
C ASP A 126 -12.98 -20.93 -14.92
N SER A 127 -12.15 -19.89 -14.92
CA SER A 127 -10.69 -20.03 -14.94
C SER A 127 -10.10 -20.22 -13.55
N VAL A 128 -10.86 -19.96 -12.47
CA VAL A 128 -10.37 -20.00 -11.09
C VAL A 128 -10.40 -21.42 -10.56
N LEU A 129 -9.23 -21.93 -10.17
CA LEU A 129 -9.08 -23.25 -9.55
C LEU A 129 -9.26 -23.19 -8.05
N SER A 130 -8.66 -22.21 -7.41
CA SER A 130 -8.72 -22.04 -5.96
C SER A 130 -8.44 -20.60 -5.56
N THR A 131 -8.94 -20.22 -4.38
CA THR A 131 -8.68 -18.94 -3.75
C THR A 131 -8.29 -19.15 -2.29
N ALA A 132 -7.37 -18.32 -1.78
CA ALA A 132 -7.05 -18.25 -0.36
C ALA A 132 -7.12 -16.78 0.08
N THR A 133 -7.92 -16.49 1.09
CA THR A 133 -8.16 -15.13 1.56
C THR A 133 -7.40 -14.88 2.86
N HIS A 134 -6.58 -13.83 2.86
CA HIS A 134 -5.80 -13.38 3.99
C HIS A 134 -6.27 -11.98 4.40
N PHE A 135 -6.74 -11.83 5.62
CA PHE A 135 -7.14 -10.53 6.16
C PHE A 135 -5.93 -9.80 6.72
N VAL A 136 -5.77 -8.53 6.35
CA VAL A 136 -4.78 -7.65 6.94
C VAL A 136 -5.26 -7.26 8.34
N LEU A 137 -4.57 -7.73 9.36
CA LEU A 137 -4.93 -7.44 10.75
C LEU A 137 -4.43 -6.08 11.21
N LYS A 138 -3.23 -5.67 10.75
CA LYS A 138 -2.63 -4.38 11.06
C LYS A 138 -1.62 -3.99 9.99
N LYS A 139 -1.64 -2.73 9.59
CA LYS A 139 -0.63 -2.13 8.71
C LYS A 139 0.42 -1.42 9.56
N TYR A 140 1.65 -1.88 9.54
CA TYR A 140 2.78 -1.24 10.24
C TYR A 140 3.44 -0.17 9.38
N LYS A 141 3.59 -0.43 8.09
CA LYS A 141 4.21 0.46 7.11
C LYS A 141 3.53 0.28 5.77
N ASP A 142 3.24 1.36 5.07
CA ASP A 142 2.62 1.33 3.75
C ASP A 142 3.23 2.45 2.89
N HIS A 143 3.53 2.17 1.62
CA HIS A 143 4.17 3.11 0.68
C HIS A 143 5.35 3.89 1.31
N GLY A 144 6.21 3.21 2.08
CA GLY A 144 7.37 3.81 2.73
C GLY A 144 7.08 4.58 4.03
N THR A 145 5.81 4.82 4.36
CA THR A 145 5.39 5.55 5.56
C THR A 145 5.04 4.60 6.70
N VAL A 146 5.57 4.85 7.90
CA VAL A 146 5.21 4.12 9.11
C VAL A 146 3.83 4.60 9.58
N LEU A 147 2.90 3.67 9.80
CA LEU A 147 1.51 3.94 10.16
C LEU A 147 1.19 3.69 11.64
N CYS A 148 2.07 2.99 12.37
CA CYS A 148 1.92 2.81 13.81
C CYS A 148 2.53 4.00 14.54
N ASP A 149 1.87 4.44 15.61
CA ASP A 149 2.45 5.37 16.57
C ASP A 149 3.76 4.77 17.09
N GLU A 150 4.80 5.60 17.21
CA GLU A 150 6.01 5.20 17.94
C GLU A 150 5.53 4.80 19.33
N VAL A 151 5.64 3.52 19.65
CA VAL A 151 5.47 3.05 21.02
C VAL A 151 6.61 3.73 21.79
N GLN A 152 6.31 4.81 22.50
CA GLN A 152 7.23 5.33 23.50
C GLN A 152 7.50 4.18 24.44
N ASP A 153 8.73 3.65 24.37
CA ASP A 153 9.17 2.58 25.24
C ASP A 153 9.22 3.15 26.66
N GLU A 154 8.10 3.06 27.38
CA GLU A 154 7.99 3.45 28.80
C GLU A 154 8.75 2.48 29.70
N ARG A 155 9.70 1.74 29.19
CA ARG A 155 10.62 1.01 30.03
C ARG A 155 11.42 2.02 30.82
N MET A 156 11.11 2.10 32.13
CA MET A 156 11.91 2.84 33.10
C MET A 156 13.38 2.50 32.86
N LEU A 157 14.18 3.52 32.54
CA LEU A 157 15.64 3.42 32.57
C LEU A 157 16.03 2.97 33.97
N ILE A 158 16.35 1.70 34.14
CA ILE A 158 16.90 1.20 35.39
C ILE A 158 18.30 1.81 35.50
N THR A 159 18.38 2.94 36.18
CA THR A 159 19.67 3.55 36.51
C THR A 159 20.32 2.66 37.56
N PRO A 160 21.52 2.08 37.31
CA PRO A 160 22.18 1.28 38.31
C PRO A 160 22.52 2.17 39.52
N VAL A 161 21.95 1.81 40.69
CA VAL A 161 22.24 2.48 41.94
C VAL A 161 23.66 2.16 42.32
N SER A 162 24.57 3.13 42.24
CA SER A 162 25.96 2.96 42.74
C SER A 162 25.91 2.92 44.27
N TYR A 163 26.16 1.79 44.86
CA TYR A 163 26.38 1.64 46.28
C TYR A 163 27.75 2.25 46.64
N THR A 164 27.76 3.45 47.20
CA THR A 164 28.91 4.00 47.87
C THR A 164 29.05 3.35 49.26
N HIS A 165 29.99 2.44 49.40
CA HIS A 165 30.42 1.93 50.69
C HIS A 165 31.02 3.08 51.52
N LEU A 166 30.28 3.53 52.49
CA LEU A 166 30.85 4.34 53.58
C LEU A 166 31.72 3.42 54.44
N ARG A 167 33.07 3.57 54.37
CA ARG A 167 34.01 2.97 55.34
C ARG A 167 33.79 3.70 56.66
N ALA A 168 33.32 2.95 57.67
CA ALA A 168 33.41 3.40 59.05
C ALA A 168 34.88 3.44 59.47
N HIS A 169 35.35 4.62 59.88
CA HIS A 169 36.59 4.75 60.63
C HIS A 169 36.33 4.39 62.06
N GLU A 170 36.91 3.31 62.51
CA GLU A 170 37.07 3.01 63.93
C GLU A 170 38.27 3.86 64.49
N THR A 171 38.05 4.59 65.53
CA THR A 171 39.06 5.06 66.48
C THR A 171 38.82 4.39 67.81
#